data_1d6aa4aea3ec57c0875104ff02b7391f
#
_entry.id   1d6aa4aea3ec57c0875104ff02b7391f
#
_cell.length_a   1.000
_cell.length_b   1.000
_cell.length_c   1.000
_cell.angle_alpha   90.00
_cell.angle_beta   90.00
_cell.angle_gamma   90.00
#
_symmetry.space_group_name_H-M   'P 1'
#
loop_
_entity.id
_entity.type
_entity.pdbx_description
1 polymer ?
#
loop_
_entity_poly.entity_id
_entity_poly.type
_entity_poly.pdbx_seq_one_letter_code
_entity_poly.pdbx_strand_id
1 'polypeptide(L)'
;VFVALVSVLSALTAVLTYLPGLALPSPTGGYTHVGDTVIYLSALLFGPWMGLTVGLIGPVVADLLVGYPRWFVTLAAHGLQGLIAGLGRGRGFPLQLAAMILGGLVMSFTYFAVNVFVKGLGPALVSLARDVFGQTLVSVALASLLLKPLERSQPVKAAQKLLGFS
;
A
#
# COMPACT_ATOMS: atom_id res chain seq x y z
N VAL A 1 5.26 5.06 -20.56
CA VAL A 1 3.99 4.82 -19.84
C VAL A 1 4.25 4.35 -18.41
N PHE A 2 5.06 3.28 -18.19
CA PHE A 2 5.32 2.74 -16.85
C PHE A 2 5.81 3.82 -15.87
N VAL A 3 6.85 4.58 -16.22
CA VAL A 3 7.40 5.66 -15.37
C VAL A 3 6.35 6.72 -15.05
N ALA A 4 5.56 7.16 -16.04
CA ALA A 4 4.50 8.15 -15.82
C ALA A 4 3.45 7.65 -14.84
N LEU A 5 3.01 6.38 -14.96
CA LEU A 5 2.06 5.79 -14.03
C LEU A 5 2.66 5.65 -12.63
N VAL A 6 3.91 5.18 -12.52
CA VAL A 6 4.61 5.12 -11.22
C VAL A 6 4.63 6.51 -10.57
N SER A 7 5.00 7.55 -11.32
CA SER A 7 5.07 8.92 -10.77
C SER A 7 3.72 9.40 -10.25
N VAL A 8 2.66 9.26 -11.05
CA VAL A 8 1.31 9.72 -10.67
C VAL A 8 0.75 8.90 -9.49
N LEU A 9 0.87 7.56 -9.55
CA LEU A 9 0.34 6.69 -8.51
C LEU A 9 1.14 6.82 -7.20
N SER A 10 2.45 7.00 -7.26
CA SER A 10 3.28 7.26 -6.09
C SER A 10 2.97 8.63 -5.47
N ALA A 11 2.78 9.66 -6.29
CA ALA A 11 2.36 10.97 -5.80
C ALA A 11 0.98 10.90 -5.11
N LEU A 12 0.02 10.19 -5.72
CA LEU A 12 -1.30 9.98 -5.11
C LEU A 12 -1.19 9.19 -3.79
N THR A 13 -0.38 8.14 -3.76
CA THR A 13 -0.10 7.39 -2.53
C THR A 13 0.50 8.29 -1.46
N ALA A 14 1.51 9.10 -1.80
CA ALA A 14 2.14 10.03 -0.86
C ALA A 14 1.12 11.04 -0.30
N VAL A 15 0.28 11.63 -1.15
CA VAL A 15 -0.77 12.58 -0.73
C VAL A 15 -1.75 11.92 0.24
N LEU A 16 -2.28 10.74 -0.08
CA LEU A 16 -3.24 10.03 0.79
C LEU A 16 -2.60 9.50 2.09
N THR A 17 -1.29 9.32 2.09
CA THR A 17 -0.51 8.94 3.28
C THR A 17 -0.22 10.13 4.18
N TYR A 18 0.03 11.32 3.59
CA TYR A 18 0.44 12.53 4.29
C TYR A 18 -0.71 13.42 4.72
N LEU A 19 -1.85 13.41 3.99
CA LEU A 19 -2.90 14.42 4.12
C LEU A 19 -3.53 14.42 5.53
N PRO A 20 -3.56 15.56 6.25
CA PRO A 20 -4.22 15.66 7.54
C PRO A 20 -5.69 15.22 7.46
N GLY A 21 -6.13 14.41 8.42
CA GLY A 21 -7.47 13.80 8.43
C GLY A 21 -7.57 12.44 7.75
N LEU A 22 -6.65 12.11 6.83
CA LEU A 22 -6.49 10.75 6.28
C LEU A 22 -5.31 10.03 6.90
N ALA A 23 -4.35 10.76 7.48
CA ALA A 23 -3.26 10.25 8.29
C ALA A 23 -3.61 10.47 9.79
N LEU A 24 -3.84 9.38 10.52
CA LEU A 24 -4.19 9.41 11.93
C LEU A 24 -2.97 9.07 12.80
N PRO A 25 -2.47 10.02 13.62
CA PRO A 25 -1.33 9.76 14.52
C PRO A 25 -1.61 8.63 15.50
N SER A 26 -0.58 7.85 15.82
CA SER A 26 -0.66 6.76 16.77
C SER A 26 -0.06 7.14 18.12
N PRO A 27 -0.71 6.80 19.25
CA PRO A 27 -0.14 7.00 20.58
C PRO A 27 1.21 6.28 20.79
N THR A 28 1.46 5.21 20.04
CA THR A 28 2.72 4.44 20.09
C THR A 28 3.78 4.95 19.12
N GLY A 29 3.55 6.11 18.50
CA GLY A 29 4.38 6.69 17.44
C GLY A 29 4.12 6.08 16.06
N GLY A 30 4.31 6.88 15.03
CA GLY A 30 3.88 6.61 13.67
C GLY A 30 2.43 7.06 13.43
N TYR A 31 1.87 6.65 12.31
CA TYR A 31 0.53 7.04 11.89
C TYR A 31 -0.12 5.95 11.05
N THR A 32 -1.44 6.01 10.88
CA THR A 32 -2.24 5.12 10.02
C THR A 32 -2.84 5.94 8.89
N HIS A 33 -2.93 5.41 7.70
CA HIS A 33 -3.39 6.11 6.52
C HIS A 33 -4.10 5.18 5.52
N VAL A 34 -4.78 5.78 4.53
CA VAL A 34 -5.49 5.04 3.48
C VAL A 34 -4.69 4.92 2.17
N GLY A 35 -3.44 5.37 2.16
CA GLY A 35 -2.56 5.37 0.98
C GLY A 35 -2.33 3.98 0.39
N ASP A 36 -2.36 2.93 1.21
CA ASP A 36 -2.22 1.53 0.78
C ASP A 36 -3.29 1.11 -0.23
N THR A 37 -4.45 1.76 -0.22
CA THR A 37 -5.50 1.57 -1.24
C THR A 37 -4.94 1.77 -2.65
N VAL A 38 -4.12 2.81 -2.86
CA VAL A 38 -3.50 3.08 -4.16
C VAL A 38 -2.44 2.04 -4.51
N ILE A 39 -1.67 1.56 -3.52
CA ILE A 39 -0.70 0.48 -3.72
C ILE A 39 -1.40 -0.78 -4.21
N TYR A 40 -2.49 -1.19 -3.53
CA TYR A 40 -3.28 -2.36 -3.93
C TYR A 40 -3.89 -2.21 -5.32
N LEU A 41 -4.49 -1.06 -5.61
CA LEU A 41 -5.07 -0.79 -6.93
C LEU A 41 -3.99 -0.77 -8.02
N SER A 42 -2.84 -0.15 -7.77
CA SER A 42 -1.70 -0.13 -8.69
C SER A 42 -1.22 -1.56 -9.00
N ALA A 43 -1.12 -2.39 -7.96
CA ALA A 43 -0.69 -3.77 -8.05
C ALA A 43 -1.67 -4.65 -8.84
N LEU A 44 -2.96 -4.56 -8.53
CA LEU A 44 -3.98 -5.40 -9.18
C LEU A 44 -4.32 -4.94 -10.59
N LEU A 45 -4.25 -3.65 -10.89
CA LEU A 45 -4.52 -3.12 -12.23
C LEU A 45 -3.33 -3.26 -13.18
N PHE A 46 -2.09 -3.05 -12.68
CA PHE A 46 -0.90 -2.93 -13.52
C PHE A 46 0.22 -3.93 -13.18
N GLY A 47 -0.02 -4.84 -12.23
CA GLY A 47 0.87 -5.96 -11.92
C GLY A 47 1.85 -5.74 -10.78
N PRO A 48 2.57 -6.81 -10.38
CA PRO A 48 3.39 -6.83 -9.16
C PRO A 48 4.52 -5.80 -9.17
N TRP A 49 5.15 -5.56 -10.31
CA TRP A 49 6.22 -4.57 -10.42
C TRP A 49 5.72 -3.14 -10.26
N MET A 50 4.50 -2.84 -10.72
CA MET A 50 3.87 -1.55 -10.48
C MET A 50 3.55 -1.39 -8.99
N GLY A 51 2.95 -2.41 -8.37
CA GLY A 51 2.69 -2.42 -6.94
C GLY A 51 3.96 -2.25 -6.10
N LEU A 52 5.02 -2.98 -6.43
CA LEU A 52 6.33 -2.85 -5.80
C LEU A 52 6.84 -1.41 -5.86
N THR A 53 6.93 -0.84 -7.07
CA THR A 53 7.54 0.49 -7.25
C THR A 53 6.72 1.61 -6.62
N VAL A 54 5.38 1.55 -6.71
CA VAL A 54 4.50 2.52 -6.04
C VAL A 54 4.61 2.39 -4.51
N GLY A 55 4.67 1.17 -3.99
CA GLY A 55 4.87 0.90 -2.56
C GLY A 55 6.25 1.34 -2.04
N LEU A 56 7.30 1.22 -2.87
CA LEU A 56 8.65 1.72 -2.53
C LEU A 56 8.70 3.25 -2.46
N ILE A 57 8.03 3.95 -3.38
CA ILE A 57 8.21 5.38 -3.57
C ILE A 57 7.18 6.20 -2.78
N GLY A 58 5.88 5.90 -2.95
CA GLY A 58 4.80 6.74 -2.43
C GLY A 58 4.85 6.95 -0.91
N PRO A 59 4.82 5.89 -0.09
CA PRO A 59 4.87 6.01 1.36
C PRO A 59 6.19 6.60 1.88
N VAL A 60 7.32 6.30 1.22
CA VAL A 60 8.62 6.86 1.60
C VAL A 60 8.66 8.37 1.38
N VAL A 61 8.10 8.87 0.28
CA VAL A 61 7.97 10.31 0.04
C VAL A 61 7.13 10.96 1.16
N ALA A 62 6.03 10.35 1.56
CA ALA A 62 5.22 10.84 2.68
C ALA A 62 6.00 10.85 3.99
N ASP A 63 6.72 9.78 4.30
CA ASP A 63 7.56 9.68 5.50
C ASP A 63 8.63 10.78 5.57
N LEU A 64 9.28 11.06 4.44
CA LEU A 64 10.27 12.14 4.36
C LEU A 64 9.62 13.51 4.58
N LEU A 65 8.41 13.73 4.08
CA LEU A 65 7.66 14.97 4.28
C LEU A 65 7.22 15.19 5.73
N VAL A 66 6.85 14.12 6.45
CA VAL A 66 6.49 14.20 7.89
C VAL A 66 7.70 14.08 8.82
N GLY A 67 8.90 13.86 8.30
CA GLY A 67 10.10 13.64 9.11
C GLY A 67 10.10 12.29 9.85
N TYR A 68 9.43 11.26 9.32
CA TYR A 68 9.41 9.94 9.94
C TYR A 68 10.77 9.24 9.82
N PRO A 69 11.45 8.91 10.92
CA PRO A 69 12.86 8.51 10.88
C PRO A 69 13.09 7.09 10.33
N ARG A 70 12.06 6.26 10.21
CA ARG A 70 12.17 4.86 9.79
C ARG A 70 11.65 4.61 8.37
N TRP A 71 11.79 5.58 7.48
CA TRP A 71 11.41 5.49 6.06
C TRP A 71 12.00 4.25 5.35
N PHE A 72 13.18 3.77 5.78
CA PHE A 72 13.79 2.55 5.23
C PHE A 72 13.01 1.27 5.56
N VAL A 73 12.29 1.23 6.71
CA VAL A 73 11.36 0.12 7.03
C VAL A 73 10.14 0.22 6.13
N THR A 74 9.62 1.42 5.93
CA THR A 74 8.49 1.72 5.04
C THR A 74 8.76 1.24 3.62
N LEU A 75 9.97 1.46 3.12
CA LEU A 75 10.42 1.00 1.81
C LEU A 75 10.26 -0.53 1.67
N ALA A 76 10.77 -1.31 2.61
CA ALA A 76 10.64 -2.77 2.57
C ALA A 76 9.18 -3.22 2.78
N ALA A 77 8.49 -2.66 3.76
CA ALA A 77 7.14 -3.06 4.15
C ALA A 77 6.13 -2.86 3.01
N HIS A 78 6.03 -1.64 2.48
CA HIS A 78 5.06 -1.31 1.43
C HIS A 78 5.49 -1.79 0.04
N GLY A 79 6.79 -1.90 -0.22
CA GLY A 79 7.28 -2.52 -1.46
C GLY A 79 6.85 -3.99 -1.56
N LEU A 80 7.09 -4.78 -0.49
CA LEU A 80 6.66 -6.18 -0.42
C LEU A 80 5.14 -6.32 -0.46
N GLN A 81 4.41 -5.44 0.24
CA GLN A 81 2.95 -5.38 0.19
C GLN A 81 2.43 -5.26 -1.24
N GLY A 82 2.95 -4.30 -2.01
CA GLY A 82 2.55 -4.07 -3.39
C GLY A 82 2.94 -5.22 -4.33
N LEU A 83 4.14 -5.78 -4.15
CA LEU A 83 4.60 -6.94 -4.91
C LEU A 83 3.67 -8.14 -4.74
N ILE A 84 3.36 -8.49 -3.48
CA ILE A 84 2.51 -9.64 -3.13
C ILE A 84 1.07 -9.42 -3.61
N ALA A 85 0.50 -8.24 -3.37
CA ALA A 85 -0.84 -7.92 -3.85
C ALA A 85 -0.96 -8.06 -5.37
N GLY A 86 0.09 -7.67 -6.11
CA GLY A 86 0.14 -7.76 -7.56
C GLY A 86 0.13 -9.18 -8.12
N LEU A 87 0.49 -10.19 -7.33
CA LEU A 87 0.37 -11.60 -7.72
C LEU A 87 -1.10 -12.02 -7.90
N GLY A 88 -2.04 -11.27 -7.33
CA GLY A 88 -3.48 -11.45 -7.53
C GLY A 88 -4.01 -10.91 -8.86
N ARG A 89 -3.20 -10.14 -9.62
CA ARG A 89 -3.63 -9.55 -10.88
C ARG A 89 -4.14 -10.59 -11.89
N GLY A 90 -5.28 -10.30 -12.55
CA GLY A 90 -5.88 -11.20 -13.53
C GLY A 90 -6.49 -12.48 -12.95
N ARG A 91 -6.50 -12.62 -11.62
CA ARG A 91 -7.14 -13.72 -10.90
C ARG A 91 -8.58 -13.37 -10.51
N GLY A 92 -9.36 -14.39 -10.12
CA GLY A 92 -10.70 -14.15 -9.56
C GLY A 92 -10.65 -13.34 -8.25
N PHE A 93 -11.73 -12.62 -7.95
CA PHE A 93 -11.81 -11.73 -6.77
C PHE A 93 -11.37 -12.37 -5.45
N PRO A 94 -11.67 -13.65 -5.12
CA PRO A 94 -11.18 -14.28 -3.90
C PRO A 94 -9.64 -14.32 -3.80
N LEU A 95 -8.95 -14.57 -4.93
CA LEU A 95 -7.49 -14.59 -4.97
C LEU A 95 -6.89 -13.17 -4.94
N GLN A 96 -7.56 -12.19 -5.56
CA GLN A 96 -7.20 -10.78 -5.44
C GLN A 96 -7.30 -10.32 -3.98
N LEU A 97 -8.40 -10.65 -3.31
CA LEU A 97 -8.61 -10.35 -1.90
C LEU A 97 -7.56 -11.01 -1.00
N ALA A 98 -7.29 -12.30 -1.22
CA ALA A 98 -6.27 -13.03 -0.48
C ALA A 98 -4.86 -12.41 -0.67
N ALA A 99 -4.51 -12.00 -1.89
CA ALA A 99 -3.23 -11.35 -2.19
C ALA A 99 -3.10 -9.99 -1.51
N MET A 100 -4.17 -9.18 -1.47
CA MET A 100 -4.18 -7.90 -0.74
C MET A 100 -4.01 -8.12 0.76
N ILE A 101 -4.76 -9.05 1.36
CA ILE A 101 -4.67 -9.37 2.80
C ILE A 101 -3.26 -9.87 3.13
N LEU A 102 -2.72 -10.80 2.35
CA LEU A 102 -1.37 -11.33 2.57
C LEU A 102 -0.32 -10.23 2.47
N GLY A 103 -0.41 -9.36 1.45
CA GLY A 103 0.49 -8.22 1.31
C GLY A 103 0.43 -7.28 2.51
N GLY A 104 -0.77 -6.95 2.98
CA GLY A 104 -0.97 -6.11 4.17
C GLY A 104 -0.47 -6.74 5.46
N LEU A 105 -0.64 -8.06 5.63
CA LEU A 105 -0.07 -8.77 6.76
C LEU A 105 1.46 -8.75 6.73
N VAL A 106 2.08 -8.98 5.56
CA VAL A 106 3.54 -8.89 5.42
C VAL A 106 4.04 -7.49 5.78
N MET A 107 3.36 -6.44 5.32
CA MET A 107 3.66 -5.06 5.71
C MET A 107 3.56 -4.88 7.23
N SER A 108 2.44 -5.28 7.84
CA SER A 108 2.19 -5.12 9.27
C SER A 108 3.21 -5.87 10.14
N PHE A 109 3.57 -7.10 9.74
CA PHE A 109 4.58 -7.89 10.45
C PHE A 109 6.00 -7.37 10.24
N THR A 110 6.31 -6.76 9.09
CA THR A 110 7.60 -6.07 8.87
C THR A 110 7.77 -4.92 9.87
N TYR A 111 6.75 -4.08 10.03
CA TYR A 111 6.77 -3.03 11.05
C TYR A 111 6.79 -3.59 12.47
N PHE A 112 6.01 -4.63 12.75
CA PHE A 112 5.98 -5.26 14.07
C PHE A 112 7.37 -5.75 14.49
N ALA A 113 8.06 -6.48 13.61
CA ALA A 113 9.39 -7.00 13.90
C ALA A 113 10.37 -5.88 14.32
N VAL A 114 10.40 -4.77 13.56
CA VAL A 114 11.24 -3.61 13.93
C VAL A 114 10.74 -2.93 15.20
N ASN A 115 9.44 -2.77 15.38
CA ASN A 115 8.86 -2.11 16.55
C ASN A 115 9.13 -2.85 17.86
N VAL A 116 9.23 -4.19 17.84
CA VAL A 116 9.63 -4.97 19.03
C VAL A 116 11.00 -4.52 19.54
N PHE A 117 11.98 -4.31 18.65
CA PHE A 117 13.33 -3.86 19.04
C PHE A 117 13.37 -2.38 19.42
N VAL A 118 12.57 -1.53 18.79
CA VAL A 118 12.63 -0.08 18.98
C VAL A 118 11.78 0.41 20.14
N LYS A 119 10.62 -0.22 20.37
CA LYS A 119 9.60 0.25 21.32
C LYS A 119 9.28 -0.77 22.42
N GLY A 120 9.79 -2.00 22.32
CA GLY A 120 9.40 -3.13 23.17
C GLY A 120 8.10 -3.80 22.70
N LEU A 121 7.82 -4.98 23.28
CA LEU A 121 6.73 -5.87 22.82
C LEU A 121 5.34 -5.25 22.99
N GLY A 122 5.05 -4.62 24.14
CA GLY A 122 3.71 -4.05 24.39
C GLY A 122 3.29 -3.00 23.36
N PRO A 123 4.03 -1.90 23.17
CA PRO A 123 3.73 -0.91 22.13
C PRO A 123 3.78 -1.48 20.70
N ALA A 124 4.62 -2.51 20.44
CA ALA A 124 4.68 -3.17 19.15
C ALA A 124 3.38 -3.93 18.83
N LEU A 125 2.79 -4.63 19.81
CA LEU A 125 1.49 -5.32 19.65
C LEU A 125 0.35 -4.33 19.40
N VAL A 126 0.33 -3.20 20.09
CA VAL A 126 -0.67 -2.14 19.82
C VAL A 126 -0.51 -1.59 18.38
N SER A 127 0.73 -1.38 17.94
CA SER A 127 1.01 -0.95 16.57
C SER A 127 0.57 -2.01 15.55
N LEU A 128 0.84 -3.29 15.81
CA LEU A 128 0.42 -4.39 14.93
C LEU A 128 -1.11 -4.44 14.77
N ALA A 129 -1.84 -4.36 15.89
CA ALA A 129 -3.31 -4.35 15.85
C ALA A 129 -3.83 -3.18 15.03
N ARG A 130 -3.28 -1.97 15.20
CA ARG A 130 -3.60 -0.79 14.40
C ARG A 130 -3.31 -1.01 12.91
N ASP A 131 -2.13 -1.55 12.56
CA ASP A 131 -1.70 -1.74 11.18
C ASP A 131 -2.56 -2.79 10.47
N VAL A 132 -2.97 -3.85 11.17
CA VAL A 132 -3.87 -4.87 10.63
C VAL A 132 -5.31 -4.34 10.51
N PHE A 133 -5.90 -3.86 11.58
CA PHE A 133 -7.33 -3.50 11.61
C PHE A 133 -7.60 -2.09 11.09
N GLY A 134 -6.74 -1.12 11.40
CA GLY A 134 -6.92 0.28 11.03
C GLY A 134 -6.39 0.62 9.63
N GLN A 135 -5.33 -0.02 9.17
CA GLN A 135 -4.70 0.30 7.88
C GLN A 135 -4.98 -0.77 6.82
N THR A 136 -4.56 -2.01 7.07
CA THR A 136 -4.69 -3.10 6.08
C THR A 136 -6.15 -3.37 5.73
N LEU A 137 -7.02 -3.65 6.71
CA LEU A 137 -8.42 -4.00 6.41
C LEU A 137 -9.19 -2.83 5.79
N VAL A 138 -8.97 -1.61 6.24
CA VAL A 138 -9.61 -0.42 5.66
C VAL A 138 -9.17 -0.22 4.21
N SER A 139 -7.87 -0.30 3.94
CA SER A 139 -7.35 -0.13 2.58
C SER A 139 -7.75 -1.28 1.65
N VAL A 140 -7.83 -2.52 2.15
CA VAL A 140 -8.35 -3.68 1.40
C VAL A 140 -9.83 -3.48 1.04
N ALA A 141 -10.64 -3.00 1.99
CA ALA A 141 -12.07 -2.73 1.73
C ALA A 141 -12.24 -1.63 0.67
N LEU A 142 -11.51 -0.52 0.79
CA LEU A 142 -11.55 0.57 -0.18
C LEU A 142 -11.06 0.12 -1.56
N ALA A 143 -9.95 -0.60 -1.63
CA ALA A 143 -9.44 -1.14 -2.89
C ALA A 143 -10.44 -2.12 -3.54
N SER A 144 -11.08 -2.99 -2.75
CA SER A 144 -12.08 -3.94 -3.23
C SER A 144 -13.31 -3.24 -3.83
N LEU A 145 -13.76 -2.13 -3.24
CA LEU A 145 -14.87 -1.34 -3.76
C LEU A 145 -14.52 -0.63 -5.07
N LEU A 146 -13.27 -0.12 -5.18
CA LEU A 146 -12.83 0.68 -6.33
C LEU A 146 -12.29 -0.17 -7.49
N LEU A 147 -11.85 -1.41 -7.24
CA LEU A 147 -11.15 -2.23 -8.23
C LEU A 147 -11.99 -2.46 -9.49
N LYS A 148 -13.21 -2.99 -9.34
CA LYS A 148 -14.06 -3.31 -10.52
C LYS A 148 -14.48 -2.09 -11.34
N PRO A 149 -14.92 -0.96 -10.74
CA PRO A 149 -15.15 0.28 -11.48
C PRO A 149 -13.92 0.75 -12.27
N LEU A 150 -12.74 0.69 -11.65
CA LEU A 150 -11.48 1.10 -12.29
C LEU A 150 -11.07 0.15 -13.42
N GLU A 151 -11.15 -1.16 -13.24
CA GLU A 151 -10.89 -2.16 -14.29
C GLU A 151 -11.74 -1.94 -15.55
N ARG A 152 -12.97 -1.44 -15.37
CA ARG A 152 -13.90 -1.16 -16.48
C ARG A 152 -13.69 0.19 -17.14
N SER A 153 -12.95 1.09 -16.50
CA SER A 153 -12.74 2.46 -16.98
C SER A 153 -11.85 2.50 -18.23
N GLN A 154 -12.19 3.38 -19.17
CA GLN A 154 -11.42 3.54 -20.40
C GLN A 154 -9.96 3.96 -20.17
N PRO A 155 -9.64 4.90 -19.26
CA PRO A 155 -8.26 5.27 -18.99
C PRO A 155 -7.39 4.11 -18.49
N VAL A 156 -7.92 3.26 -17.60
CA VAL A 156 -7.18 2.10 -17.09
C VAL A 156 -6.95 1.08 -18.20
N LYS A 157 -7.96 0.77 -19.02
CA LYS A 157 -7.80 -0.14 -20.16
C LYS A 157 -6.79 0.37 -21.18
N ALA A 158 -6.81 1.66 -21.48
CA ALA A 158 -5.83 2.29 -22.38
C ALA A 158 -4.40 2.18 -21.80
N ALA A 159 -4.23 2.45 -20.51
CA ALA A 159 -2.94 2.32 -19.83
C ALA A 159 -2.44 0.85 -19.81
N GLN A 160 -3.33 -0.10 -19.54
CA GLN A 160 -3.03 -1.53 -19.59
C GLN A 160 -2.56 -1.97 -20.99
N LYS A 161 -3.26 -1.55 -22.04
CA LYS A 161 -2.88 -1.82 -23.43
C LYS A 161 -1.49 -1.27 -23.76
N LEU A 162 -1.19 -0.05 -23.33
CA LEU A 162 0.11 0.59 -23.52
C LEU A 162 1.25 -0.08 -22.73
N LEU A 163 0.92 -0.82 -21.68
CA LEU A 163 1.88 -1.64 -20.91
C LEU A 163 2.01 -3.07 -21.46
N GLY A 164 1.32 -3.42 -22.55
CA GLY A 164 1.35 -4.75 -23.15
C GLY A 164 0.45 -5.78 -22.46
N PHE A 165 -0.50 -5.32 -21.67
CA PHE A 165 -1.54 -6.19 -21.12
C PHE A 165 -2.74 -6.21 -22.08
N SER A 166 -2.99 -7.34 -22.66
CA SER A 166 -4.18 -7.61 -23.53
C SER A 166 -5.38 -8.01 -22.70
#